data_7da2c0551521efc8a64430fdea626f3d
#
_entry.id   7da2c0551521efc8a64430fdea626f3d
#
_cell.length_a   1.000
_cell.length_b   1.000
_cell.length_c   1.000
_cell.angle_alpha   90.00
_cell.angle_beta   90.00
_cell.angle_gamma   90.00
#
_symmetry.space_group_name_H-M   'P 1'
#
loop_
_entity.id
_entity.type
_entity.pdbx_description
1 polymer ?
#
loop_
_entity_poly.entity_id
_entity_poly.type
_entity_poly.pdbx_seq_one_letter_code
_entity_poly.pdbx_strand_id
1 'polypeptide(L)'
;MRKINEIIIHCTATESGHDYSAKTIDQWHRARGFNQIGYHFIIHLDGSIENGRSIELAGAHCKGHNRHSIGIAYVGGLYCGQPKNTMTAAQMQSLITLIQLLISKYFTINKVSGHNDYSHKACPCFDVSKFLAINKIYV
;
A
#
# COMPACT_ATOMS: atom_id res chain seq x y z
N MET A 1 16.60 -12.36 8.09
CA MET A 1 15.66 -11.55 7.28
C MET A 1 14.47 -12.40 6.84
N ARG A 2 13.27 -11.83 6.88
CA ARG A 2 12.08 -12.56 6.45
C ARG A 2 12.05 -12.71 4.93
N LYS A 3 11.40 -13.77 4.45
CA LYS A 3 11.23 -14.01 3.02
C LYS A 3 10.05 -13.19 2.50
N ILE A 4 10.28 -12.42 1.43
CA ILE A 4 9.26 -11.58 0.81
C ILE A 4 8.95 -12.12 -0.57
N ASN A 5 7.69 -12.44 -0.83
CA ASN A 5 7.25 -12.96 -2.13
C ASN A 5 6.04 -12.20 -2.71
N GLU A 6 5.52 -11.21 -2.01
CA GLU A 6 4.31 -10.50 -2.45
C GLU A 6 4.35 -9.02 -2.05
N ILE A 7 3.77 -8.17 -2.89
CA ILE A 7 3.44 -6.79 -2.57
C ILE A 7 1.91 -6.69 -2.49
N ILE A 8 1.38 -6.06 -1.44
CA ILE A 8 -0.06 -5.82 -1.29
C ILE A 8 -0.30 -4.32 -1.25
N ILE A 9 -1.17 -3.85 -2.14
CA ILE A 9 -1.48 -2.43 -2.30
C ILE A 9 -2.71 -2.08 -1.47
N HIS A 10 -2.64 -0.94 -0.78
CA HIS A 10 -3.67 -0.38 0.08
C HIS A 10 -3.91 1.09 -0.22
N CYS A 11 -4.99 1.61 0.32
CA CYS A 11 -5.18 3.04 0.55
C CYS A 11 -5.33 3.28 2.06
N THR A 12 -5.15 4.51 2.48
CA THR A 12 -5.34 4.86 3.90
C THR A 12 -6.81 4.98 4.28
N ALA A 13 -7.72 4.91 3.32
CA ALA A 13 -9.16 5.12 3.49
C ALA A 13 -9.44 6.48 4.14
N THR A 14 -8.86 7.52 3.58
CA THR A 14 -9.01 8.91 4.01
C THR A 14 -9.59 9.74 2.88
N GLU A 15 -10.22 10.85 3.23
CA GLU A 15 -10.87 11.74 2.27
C GLU A 15 -9.86 12.35 1.30
N SER A 16 -10.22 12.44 0.02
CA SER A 16 -9.36 12.99 -1.03
C SER A 16 -8.94 14.43 -0.72
N GLY A 17 -7.75 14.81 -1.14
CA GLY A 17 -7.22 16.17 -0.95
C GLY A 17 -6.61 16.43 0.42
N HIS A 18 -6.62 15.44 1.32
CA HIS A 18 -6.00 15.57 2.64
C HIS A 18 -4.80 14.62 2.73
N ASP A 19 -3.65 15.15 3.13
CA ASP A 19 -2.44 14.35 3.27
C ASP A 19 -2.18 14.05 4.74
N TYR A 20 -1.53 12.91 5.00
CA TYR A 20 -1.22 12.46 6.36
C TYR A 20 0.16 11.81 6.40
N SER A 21 0.93 12.15 7.43
CA SER A 21 2.27 11.60 7.62
C SER A 21 2.22 10.16 8.15
N ALA A 22 3.33 9.45 8.00
CA ALA A 22 3.49 8.12 8.60
C ALA A 22 3.30 8.19 10.13
N LYS A 23 3.76 9.27 10.77
CA LYS A 23 3.58 9.47 12.21
C LYS A 23 2.10 9.53 12.60
N THR A 24 1.28 10.23 11.84
CA THR A 24 -0.15 10.33 12.09
C THR A 24 -0.83 8.97 11.89
N ILE A 25 -0.50 8.28 10.80
CA ILE A 25 -1.04 6.94 10.53
C ILE A 25 -0.60 5.95 11.62
N ASP A 26 0.64 6.06 12.09
CA ASP A 26 1.15 5.26 13.20
C ASP A 26 0.31 5.46 14.46
N GLN A 27 -0.05 6.71 14.77
CA GLN A 27 -0.92 7.02 15.91
C GLN A 27 -2.29 6.35 15.76
N TRP A 28 -2.88 6.39 14.56
CA TRP A 28 -4.16 5.74 14.30
C TRP A 28 -4.08 4.23 14.49
N HIS A 29 -3.03 3.60 13.99
CA HIS A 29 -2.86 2.16 14.11
C HIS A 29 -2.60 1.74 15.55
N ARG A 30 -1.79 2.50 16.30
CA ARG A 30 -1.58 2.23 17.73
C ARG A 30 -2.89 2.35 18.53
N ALA A 31 -3.74 3.32 18.19
CA ALA A 31 -5.05 3.48 18.83
C ALA A 31 -5.96 2.28 18.55
N ARG A 32 -5.72 1.53 17.47
CA ARG A 32 -6.45 0.31 17.13
C ARG A 32 -5.81 -0.96 17.70
N GLY A 33 -4.74 -0.82 18.50
CA GLY A 33 -4.08 -1.94 19.15
C GLY A 33 -2.83 -2.47 18.44
N PHE A 34 -2.40 -1.83 17.35
CA PHE A 34 -1.16 -2.22 16.67
C PHE A 34 0.06 -1.70 17.44
N ASN A 35 1.19 -2.40 17.32
CA ASN A 35 2.45 -1.96 17.93
C ASN A 35 3.01 -0.71 17.26
N GLN A 36 2.74 -0.53 15.97
CA GLN A 36 3.16 0.61 15.17
C GLN A 36 2.39 0.58 13.84
N ILE A 37 2.68 1.56 12.96
CA ILE A 37 2.09 1.62 11.62
C ILE A 37 2.20 0.25 10.93
N GLY A 38 1.13 -0.17 10.26
CA GLY A 38 1.06 -1.48 9.62
C GLY A 38 1.67 -1.53 8.22
N TYR A 39 1.77 -0.39 7.52
CA TYR A 39 2.31 -0.31 6.17
C TYR A 39 3.82 -0.12 6.19
N HIS A 40 4.52 -0.64 5.18
CA HIS A 40 5.95 -0.43 5.02
C HIS A 40 6.27 0.86 4.27
N PHE A 41 5.40 1.28 3.34
CA PHE A 41 5.55 2.50 2.55
C PHE A 41 4.24 3.25 2.46
N ILE A 42 4.32 4.58 2.51
CA ILE A 42 3.20 5.49 2.33
C ILE A 42 3.50 6.41 1.15
N ILE A 43 2.56 6.54 0.23
CA ILE A 43 2.69 7.43 -0.93
C ILE A 43 1.80 8.64 -0.71
N HIS A 44 2.41 9.80 -0.58
CA HIS A 44 1.73 11.08 -0.34
C HIS A 44 1.12 11.66 -1.61
N LEU A 45 0.23 12.64 -1.46
CA LEU A 45 -0.50 13.26 -2.58
C LEU A 45 0.44 13.78 -3.68
N ASP A 46 1.60 14.29 -3.31
CA ASP A 46 2.60 14.81 -4.24
C ASP A 46 3.49 13.73 -4.86
N GLY A 47 3.25 12.47 -4.52
CA GLY A 47 4.03 11.33 -4.99
C GLY A 47 5.25 11.00 -4.14
N SER A 48 5.57 11.80 -3.12
CA SER A 48 6.68 11.47 -2.22
C SER A 48 6.37 10.18 -1.46
N ILE A 49 7.41 9.39 -1.20
CA ILE A 49 7.30 8.09 -0.53
C ILE A 49 7.94 8.20 0.83
N GLU A 50 7.19 7.84 1.85
CA GLU A 50 7.65 7.86 3.23
C GLU A 50 7.73 6.43 3.75
N ASN A 51 8.77 6.10 4.52
CA ASN A 51 8.91 4.81 5.16
C ASN A 51 8.00 4.72 6.39
N GLY A 52 7.32 3.60 6.52
CA GLY A 52 6.54 3.29 7.72
C GLY A 52 7.26 2.24 8.56
N ARG A 53 6.64 1.05 8.69
CA ARG A 53 7.26 -0.08 9.40
C ARG A 53 8.52 -0.55 8.67
N SER A 54 9.55 -0.94 9.40
CA SER A 54 10.76 -1.52 8.79
C SER A 54 10.40 -2.71 7.92
N ILE A 55 11.00 -2.77 6.73
CA ILE A 55 10.74 -3.86 5.78
C ILE A 55 11.21 -5.22 6.31
N GLU A 56 12.09 -5.23 7.28
CA GLU A 56 12.56 -6.48 7.91
C GLU A 56 11.50 -7.09 8.83
N LEU A 57 10.48 -6.32 9.21
CA LEU A 57 9.39 -6.77 10.06
C LEU A 57 8.15 -7.07 9.22
N ALA A 58 7.45 -8.15 9.57
CA ALA A 58 6.12 -8.39 9.00
C ALA A 58 5.22 -7.21 9.32
N GLY A 59 4.43 -6.78 8.35
CA GLY A 59 3.50 -5.66 8.54
C GLY A 59 2.27 -6.06 9.36
N ALA A 60 1.33 -5.13 9.45
CA ALA A 60 0.00 -5.35 9.99
C ALA A 60 -0.98 -4.64 9.06
N HIS A 61 -1.11 -5.15 7.83
CA HIS A 61 -1.90 -4.51 6.79
C HIS A 61 -2.89 -5.44 6.08
N CYS A 62 -2.67 -6.76 6.14
CA CYS A 62 -3.57 -7.72 5.50
C CYS A 62 -3.54 -9.02 6.28
N LYS A 63 -4.58 -9.27 7.08
CA LYS A 63 -4.65 -10.43 7.97
C LYS A 63 -4.42 -11.73 7.20
N GLY A 64 -3.52 -12.56 7.70
CA GLY A 64 -3.17 -13.84 7.07
C GLY A 64 -2.10 -13.74 5.98
N HIS A 65 -1.73 -12.51 5.55
CA HIS A 65 -0.80 -12.29 4.45
C HIS A 65 0.38 -11.38 4.81
N ASN A 66 0.53 -11.01 6.07
CA ASN A 66 1.57 -10.07 6.52
C ASN A 66 2.98 -10.65 6.50
N ARG A 67 3.10 -11.95 6.73
CA ARG A 67 4.38 -12.59 7.01
C ARG A 67 5.36 -12.51 5.83
N HIS A 68 4.87 -12.60 4.60
CA HIS A 68 5.69 -12.68 3.38
C HIS A 68 5.46 -11.51 2.42
N SER A 69 4.83 -10.44 2.88
CA SER A 69 4.44 -9.34 2.01
C SER A 69 5.01 -8.00 2.43
N ILE A 70 5.03 -7.08 1.45
CA ILE A 70 5.27 -5.65 1.66
C ILE A 70 3.93 -4.95 1.48
N GLY A 71 3.54 -4.11 2.44
CA GLY A 71 2.34 -3.28 2.34
C GLY A 71 2.69 -1.87 1.89
N ILE A 72 2.07 -1.44 0.78
CA ILE A 72 2.18 -0.07 0.26
C ILE A 72 0.80 0.56 0.33
N ALA A 73 0.68 1.73 0.95
CA ALA A 73 -0.57 2.48 1.00
C ALA A 73 -0.41 3.85 0.37
N TYR A 74 -1.32 4.22 -0.53
CA TYR A 74 -1.43 5.61 -0.96
C TYR A 74 -2.39 6.36 -0.04
N VAL A 75 -2.11 7.63 0.22
CA VAL A 75 -2.99 8.48 1.04
C VAL A 75 -4.22 8.84 0.23
N GLY A 76 -5.39 8.45 0.70
CA GLY A 76 -6.66 8.65 0.02
C GLY A 76 -7.58 7.44 0.10
N GLY A 77 -8.40 7.29 -0.93
CA GLY A 77 -9.32 6.14 -1.06
C GLY A 77 -10.77 6.46 -0.76
N LEU A 78 -11.08 7.71 -0.33
CA LEU A 78 -12.46 8.16 -0.13
C LEU A 78 -12.72 9.46 -0.89
N TYR A 79 -13.92 9.57 -1.44
CA TYR A 79 -14.42 10.81 -2.03
C TYR A 79 -15.84 11.02 -1.53
N CYS A 80 -16.08 12.14 -0.85
CA CYS A 80 -17.37 12.40 -0.19
C CYS A 80 -17.82 11.22 0.68
N GLY A 81 -16.87 10.64 1.43
CA GLY A 81 -17.12 9.52 2.34
C GLY A 81 -17.29 8.15 1.68
N GLN A 82 -17.21 8.06 0.36
CA GLN A 82 -17.40 6.80 -0.37
C GLN A 82 -16.07 6.27 -0.93
N PRO A 83 -15.87 4.94 -0.95
CA PRO A 83 -14.68 4.35 -1.54
C PRO A 83 -14.54 4.76 -3.01
N LYS A 84 -13.35 5.24 -3.36
CA LYS A 84 -13.01 5.64 -4.72
C LYS A 84 -11.51 5.64 -4.90
N ASN A 85 -11.04 5.29 -6.08
CA ASN A 85 -9.63 5.49 -6.43
C ASN A 85 -9.37 6.99 -6.57
N THR A 86 -8.72 7.56 -5.56
CA THR A 86 -8.41 9.00 -5.50
C THR A 86 -6.94 9.28 -5.79
N MET A 87 -6.18 8.30 -6.32
CA MET A 87 -4.77 8.53 -6.62
C MET A 87 -4.57 9.73 -7.54
N THR A 88 -3.66 10.62 -7.14
CA THR A 88 -3.18 11.68 -8.03
C THR A 88 -2.28 11.05 -9.10
N ALA A 89 -2.03 11.79 -10.18
CA ALA A 89 -1.09 11.34 -11.21
C ALA A 89 0.30 11.07 -10.61
N ALA A 90 0.73 11.92 -9.66
CA ALA A 90 2.00 11.76 -8.98
C ALA A 90 2.03 10.48 -8.12
N GLN A 91 0.94 10.18 -7.42
CA GLN A 91 0.83 8.94 -6.63
C GLN A 91 0.89 7.72 -7.53
N MET A 92 0.17 7.75 -8.64
CA MET A 92 0.16 6.63 -9.59
C MET A 92 1.55 6.36 -10.13
N GLN A 93 2.26 7.40 -10.55
CA GLN A 93 3.63 7.25 -11.06
C GLN A 93 4.58 6.70 -10.00
N SER A 94 4.48 7.19 -8.77
CA SER A 94 5.30 6.72 -7.66
C SER A 94 5.01 5.27 -7.31
N LEU A 95 3.73 4.87 -7.36
CA LEU A 95 3.34 3.48 -7.11
C LEU A 95 3.96 2.55 -8.16
N ILE A 96 3.87 2.90 -9.44
CA ILE A 96 4.49 2.13 -10.52
C ILE A 96 5.99 1.99 -10.28
N THR A 97 6.66 3.10 -10.02
CA THR A 97 8.12 3.12 -9.81
C THR A 97 8.51 2.28 -8.60
N LEU A 98 7.77 2.41 -7.49
CA LEU A 98 8.07 1.67 -6.26
C LEU A 98 7.87 0.17 -6.45
N ILE A 99 6.79 -0.25 -7.12
CA ILE A 99 6.56 -1.68 -7.41
C ILE A 99 7.71 -2.24 -8.22
N GLN A 100 8.11 -1.55 -9.29
CA GLN A 100 9.21 -1.99 -10.16
C GLN A 100 10.54 -2.07 -9.41
N LEU A 101 10.81 -1.08 -8.55
CA LEU A 101 12.01 -1.05 -7.73
C LEU A 101 12.05 -2.24 -6.76
N LEU A 102 10.94 -2.53 -6.09
CA LEU A 102 10.85 -3.62 -5.13
C LEU A 102 10.99 -4.98 -5.80
N ILE A 103 10.37 -5.17 -6.96
CA ILE A 103 10.51 -6.42 -7.75
C ILE A 103 11.97 -6.63 -8.14
N SER A 104 12.65 -5.56 -8.53
CA SER A 104 14.07 -5.61 -8.88
C SER A 104 14.96 -5.93 -7.69
N LYS A 105 14.63 -5.39 -6.51
CA LYS A 105 15.43 -5.58 -5.29
C LYS A 105 15.17 -6.92 -4.62
N TYR A 106 13.92 -7.38 -4.62
CA TYR A 106 13.49 -8.63 -3.98
C TYR A 106 12.99 -9.59 -5.07
N PHE A 107 13.92 -10.26 -5.74
CA PHE A 107 13.59 -11.12 -6.88
C PHE A 107 12.74 -12.35 -6.51
N THR A 108 12.52 -12.61 -5.23
CA THR A 108 11.56 -13.62 -4.77
C THR A 108 10.11 -13.16 -4.85
N ILE A 109 9.86 -11.86 -5.10
CA ILE A 109 8.50 -11.37 -5.30
C ILE A 109 7.96 -11.93 -6.61
N ASN A 110 6.84 -12.65 -6.51
CA ASN A 110 6.16 -13.25 -7.66
C ASN A 110 4.68 -12.87 -7.73
N LYS A 111 4.22 -11.95 -6.88
CA LYS A 111 2.82 -11.55 -6.83
C LYS A 111 2.67 -10.12 -6.34
N VAL A 112 1.76 -9.38 -6.98
CA VAL A 112 1.32 -8.06 -6.54
C VAL A 112 -0.20 -8.10 -6.49
N SER A 113 -0.77 -7.80 -5.33
CA SER A 113 -2.20 -7.92 -5.06
C SER A 113 -2.74 -6.64 -4.45
N GLY A 114 -4.07 -6.49 -4.48
CA GLY A 114 -4.76 -5.50 -3.68
C GLY A 114 -5.30 -6.11 -2.40
N HIS A 115 -5.51 -5.30 -1.38
CA HIS A 115 -6.18 -5.76 -0.16
C HIS A 115 -7.55 -6.37 -0.47
N ASN A 116 -8.25 -5.84 -1.46
CA ASN A 116 -9.55 -6.35 -1.92
C ASN A 116 -9.49 -7.73 -2.59
N ASP A 117 -8.31 -8.25 -2.88
CA ASP A 117 -8.15 -9.63 -3.32
C ASP A 117 -8.28 -10.62 -2.16
N TYR A 118 -8.12 -10.15 -0.91
CA TYR A 118 -8.09 -10.98 0.29
C TYR A 118 -9.17 -10.64 1.31
N SER A 119 -9.96 -9.60 1.07
CA SER A 119 -11.02 -9.19 1.99
C SER A 119 -12.19 -8.58 1.22
N HIS A 120 -13.29 -8.35 1.92
CA HIS A 120 -14.47 -7.68 1.35
C HIS A 120 -14.34 -6.16 1.34
N LYS A 121 -13.21 -5.60 1.80
CA LYS A 121 -12.97 -4.16 1.79
C LYS A 121 -12.72 -3.66 0.38
N ALA A 122 -13.08 -2.41 0.10
CA ALA A 122 -12.84 -1.79 -1.20
C ALA A 122 -11.36 -1.44 -1.42
N CYS A 123 -10.60 -1.21 -0.33
CA CYS A 123 -9.17 -0.86 -0.38
C CYS A 123 -8.38 -1.80 -1.31
N PRO A 124 -7.59 -1.33 -2.25
CA PRO A 124 -7.18 0.06 -2.51
C PRO A 124 -8.12 0.85 -3.43
N CYS A 125 -9.33 0.39 -3.66
CA CYS A 125 -10.37 1.02 -4.47
C CYS A 125 -10.11 0.97 -5.97
N PHE A 126 -9.32 0.00 -6.43
CA PHE A 126 -9.14 -0.33 -7.84
C PHE A 126 -8.70 -1.79 -7.97
N ASP A 127 -8.80 -2.31 -9.18
CA ASP A 127 -8.39 -3.69 -9.49
C ASP A 127 -6.89 -3.69 -9.79
N VAL A 128 -6.10 -4.26 -8.87
CA VAL A 128 -4.64 -4.27 -8.99
C VAL A 128 -4.17 -5.07 -10.21
N SER A 129 -4.82 -6.20 -10.52
CA SER A 129 -4.45 -6.99 -11.70
C SER A 129 -4.58 -6.18 -12.99
N LYS A 130 -5.66 -5.41 -13.13
CA LYS A 130 -5.86 -4.52 -14.27
C LYS A 130 -4.84 -3.39 -14.30
N PHE A 131 -4.54 -2.82 -13.14
CA PHE A 131 -3.53 -1.77 -13.00
C PHE A 131 -2.16 -2.26 -13.49
N LEU A 132 -1.76 -3.46 -13.09
CA LEU A 132 -0.49 -4.06 -13.53
C LEU A 132 -0.47 -4.26 -15.04
N ALA A 133 -1.56 -4.79 -15.61
CA ALA A 133 -1.64 -5.05 -17.05
C ALA A 133 -1.58 -3.76 -17.86
N ILE A 134 -2.34 -2.74 -17.47
CA ILE A 134 -2.38 -1.45 -18.15
C ILE A 134 -0.99 -0.78 -18.12
N ASN A 135 -0.27 -0.90 -17.01
CA ASN A 135 1.04 -0.27 -16.83
C ASN A 135 2.20 -1.19 -17.22
N LYS A 136 1.91 -2.35 -17.78
CA LYS A 136 2.91 -3.32 -18.27
C LYS A 136 3.93 -3.71 -17.19
N ILE A 137 3.43 -3.95 -15.98
CA ILE A 137 4.24 -4.44 -14.87
C ILE A 137 4.10 -5.96 -14.83
N TYR A 138 5.20 -6.66 -15.00
CA TYR A 138 5.22 -8.12 -15.05
C TYR A 138 5.91 -8.67 -13.79
N VAL A 139 5.27 -9.66 -13.18
CA VAL A 139 5.72 -10.24 -11.92
C VAL A 139 5.91 -11.75 -12.07
#